data_9e188e2434307519e5f8751cce8a49e7
#
_entry.id   9e188e2434307519e5f8751cce8a49e7
#
_cell.length_a   1.000
_cell.length_b   1.000
_cell.length_c   1.000
_cell.angle_alpha   90.00
_cell.angle_beta   90.00
_cell.angle_gamma   90.00
#
_symmetry.space_group_name_H-M   'P 1'
#
loop_
_entity.id
_entity.type
_entity.pdbx_description
1 polymer ?
#
loop_
_entity_poly.entity_id
_entity_poly.type
_entity_poly.pdbx_seq_one_letter_code
_entity_poly.pdbx_strand_id
1 'polypeptide(L)'
;MNYEDVMKLALERGFYFPSCEVYGDAHAGFWEYGPTGVSIKNKFLELWRRQLVRRDRMLEIDGSQIMSKSVFEASGHLGNFADPIVKCKKCKSTFRADKLIADTSEIEIPESADLKEFDQVIREKAISCSKCNGELDEVKKFNMMFKVWIGPEEEEAYLRPETCQSIFVDFPRLFKTMRGKLPIGIAQVGKSFRNEIAPRQSLLRLREFYQAEIEVFCNPTKLDDLEKFSEV
;
A
#
# COMPACT_ATOMS: atom_id res chain seq x y z
N MET A 1 -1.21 -29.06 1.99
CA MET A 1 -0.99 -28.06 3.06
C MET A 1 -1.91 -26.88 2.74
N ASN A 2 -2.87 -26.60 3.59
CA ASN A 2 -3.78 -25.48 3.39
C ASN A 2 -3.16 -24.18 3.94
N TYR A 3 -3.83 -23.05 3.76
CA TYR A 3 -3.34 -21.74 4.21
C TYR A 3 -3.10 -21.69 5.73
N GLU A 4 -3.98 -22.30 6.51
CA GLU A 4 -3.90 -22.30 7.98
C GLU A 4 -2.69 -23.09 8.49
N ASP A 5 -2.38 -24.24 7.85
CA ASP A 5 -1.19 -25.04 8.18
C ASP A 5 0.09 -24.28 7.91
N VAL A 6 0.16 -23.53 6.78
CA VAL A 6 1.33 -22.71 6.43
C VAL A 6 1.49 -21.57 7.45
N MET A 7 0.38 -20.91 7.82
CA MET A 7 0.39 -19.83 8.80
C MET A 7 0.88 -20.31 10.17
N LYS A 8 0.33 -21.42 10.64
CA LYS A 8 0.72 -22.02 11.93
C LYS A 8 2.20 -22.36 11.94
N LEU A 9 2.68 -23.05 10.91
CA LEU A 9 4.09 -23.40 10.79
C LEU A 9 5.00 -22.16 10.77
N ALA A 10 4.60 -21.12 10.04
CA ALA A 10 5.38 -19.91 9.93
C ALA A 10 5.50 -19.16 11.28
N LEU A 11 4.40 -19.10 12.05
CA LEU A 11 4.41 -18.54 13.40
C LEU A 11 5.29 -19.37 14.36
N GLU A 12 5.10 -20.70 14.40
CA GLU A 12 5.86 -21.62 15.26
C GLU A 12 7.36 -21.60 14.95
N ARG A 13 7.74 -21.34 13.70
CA ARG A 13 9.14 -21.28 13.27
C ARG A 13 9.73 -19.87 13.25
N GLY A 14 9.01 -18.88 13.76
CA GLY A 14 9.49 -17.50 13.85
C GLY A 14 9.80 -16.85 12.50
N PHE A 15 9.01 -17.13 11.47
CA PHE A 15 9.12 -16.44 10.18
C PHE A 15 8.59 -15.03 10.31
N TYR A 16 7.45 -14.88 10.96
CA TYR A 16 6.79 -13.61 11.26
C TYR A 16 5.82 -13.79 12.43
N PHE A 17 5.45 -12.69 13.05
CA PHE A 17 4.51 -12.63 14.17
C PHE A 17 3.81 -11.26 14.22
N PRO A 18 2.65 -11.14 14.89
CA PRO A 18 1.98 -9.86 15.06
C PRO A 18 2.89 -8.86 15.80
N SER A 19 2.93 -7.62 15.33
CA SER A 19 3.65 -6.57 16.05
C SER A 19 2.98 -6.26 17.38
N CYS A 20 3.77 -6.06 18.42
CA CYS A 20 3.32 -5.68 19.76
C CYS A 20 2.34 -6.68 20.41
N GLU A 21 2.38 -7.97 20.05
CA GLU A 21 1.41 -8.97 20.54
C GLU A 21 1.38 -9.16 22.06
N VAL A 22 2.45 -8.76 22.75
CA VAL A 22 2.47 -8.80 24.23
C VAL A 22 1.53 -7.78 24.87
N TYR A 23 1.03 -6.81 24.10
CA TYR A 23 0.08 -5.80 24.55
C TYR A 23 -1.31 -6.16 24.06
N GLY A 24 -2.31 -6.05 24.93
CA GLY A 24 -3.70 -6.40 24.62
C GLY A 24 -4.39 -5.49 23.59
N ASP A 25 -3.79 -4.34 23.26
CA ASP A 25 -4.27 -3.34 22.31
C ASP A 25 -3.54 -3.35 20.96
N ALA A 26 -2.77 -4.41 20.67
CA ALA A 26 -2.06 -4.56 19.41
C ALA A 26 -3.00 -4.43 18.20
N HIS A 27 -2.67 -3.53 17.29
CA HIS A 27 -3.51 -3.23 16.14
C HIS A 27 -3.30 -4.26 15.02
N ALA A 28 -4.39 -4.69 14.39
CA ALA A 28 -4.32 -5.59 13.24
C ALA A 28 -3.60 -4.95 12.04
N GLY A 29 -2.95 -5.78 11.22
CA GLY A 29 -2.27 -5.34 9.98
C GLY A 29 -0.84 -4.85 10.17
N PHE A 30 -0.29 -4.97 11.38
CA PHE A 30 1.12 -4.77 11.65
C PHE A 30 1.78 -6.10 12.03
N TRP A 31 2.82 -6.44 11.30
CA TRP A 31 3.55 -7.70 11.46
C TRP A 31 5.05 -7.46 11.43
N GLU A 32 5.76 -8.28 12.13
CA GLU A 32 7.22 -8.26 12.18
C GLU A 32 7.79 -9.54 11.57
N TYR A 33 8.92 -9.41 10.86
CA TYR A 33 9.68 -10.56 10.41
C TYR A 33 10.57 -11.06 11.54
N GLY A 34 10.42 -12.32 11.92
CA GLY A 34 11.37 -13.00 12.79
C GLY A 34 12.69 -13.31 12.07
N PRO A 35 13.69 -13.88 12.77
CA PRO A 35 15.03 -14.11 12.21
C PRO A 35 15.04 -14.88 10.90
N THR A 36 14.22 -15.93 10.81
CA THR A 36 14.07 -16.74 9.58
C THR A 36 13.42 -15.94 8.45
N GLY A 37 12.38 -15.17 8.76
CA GLY A 37 11.69 -14.30 7.80
C GLY A 37 12.61 -13.20 7.28
N VAL A 38 13.40 -12.55 8.14
CA VAL A 38 14.41 -11.56 7.74
C VAL A 38 15.43 -12.17 6.78
N SER A 39 15.91 -13.40 7.08
CA SER A 39 16.86 -14.08 6.21
C SER A 39 16.30 -14.33 4.80
N ILE A 40 15.05 -14.80 4.71
CA ILE A 40 14.37 -15.02 3.42
C ILE A 40 14.16 -13.70 2.69
N LYS A 41 13.63 -12.69 3.37
CA LYS A 41 13.43 -11.35 2.80
C LYS A 41 14.72 -10.79 2.20
N ASN A 42 15.82 -10.85 2.95
CA ASN A 42 17.10 -10.30 2.49
C ASN A 42 17.67 -11.07 1.29
N LYS A 43 17.51 -12.41 1.25
CA LYS A 43 17.90 -13.21 0.08
C LYS A 43 17.07 -12.84 -1.16
N PHE A 44 15.76 -12.62 -0.99
CA PHE A 44 14.89 -12.19 -2.07
C PHE A 44 15.29 -10.80 -2.60
N LEU A 45 15.50 -9.84 -1.72
CA LEU A 45 15.92 -8.49 -2.08
C LEU A 45 17.30 -8.48 -2.77
N GLU A 46 18.23 -9.30 -2.32
CA GLU A 46 19.54 -9.44 -2.98
C GLU A 46 19.41 -10.06 -4.37
N LEU A 47 18.54 -11.07 -4.53
CA LEU A 47 18.23 -11.63 -5.84
C LEU A 47 17.63 -10.56 -6.78
N TRP A 48 16.66 -9.80 -6.30
CA TRP A 48 16.02 -8.70 -7.03
C TRP A 48 17.04 -7.64 -7.46
N ARG A 49 17.90 -7.17 -6.54
CA ARG A 49 18.98 -6.21 -6.85
C ARG A 49 19.93 -6.75 -7.90
N ARG A 50 20.32 -8.02 -7.78
CA ARG A 50 21.24 -8.65 -8.72
C ARG A 50 20.64 -8.80 -10.10
N GLN A 51 19.38 -9.24 -10.19
CA GLN A 51 18.74 -9.58 -11.46
C GLN A 51 18.21 -8.36 -12.21
N LEU A 52 17.85 -7.30 -11.52
CA LEU A 52 17.24 -6.11 -12.13
C LEU A 52 18.15 -4.89 -11.98
N VAL A 53 18.44 -4.46 -10.77
CA VAL A 53 19.15 -3.19 -10.55
C VAL A 53 20.58 -3.19 -11.08
N ARG A 54 21.38 -4.20 -10.68
CA ARG A 54 22.80 -4.25 -11.07
C ARG A 54 23.00 -4.70 -12.52
N ARG A 55 22.19 -5.67 -12.99
CA ARG A 55 22.26 -6.14 -14.37
C ARG A 55 22.06 -5.00 -15.36
N ASP A 56 21.05 -4.18 -15.11
CA ASP A 56 20.66 -3.10 -16.02
C ASP A 56 21.26 -1.74 -15.60
N ARG A 57 22.20 -1.76 -14.64
CA ARG A 57 22.95 -0.57 -14.16
C ARG A 57 22.05 0.57 -13.70
N MET A 58 20.96 0.23 -13.04
CA MET A 58 20.05 1.21 -12.48
C MET A 58 20.62 1.88 -11.23
N LEU A 59 20.18 3.09 -10.95
CA LEU A 59 20.47 3.76 -9.69
C LEU A 59 19.56 3.23 -8.59
N GLU A 60 20.07 3.01 -7.38
CA GLU A 60 19.25 2.68 -6.23
C GLU A 60 19.29 3.84 -5.25
N ILE A 61 18.13 4.23 -4.72
CA ILE A 61 17.97 5.28 -3.71
C ILE A 61 17.29 4.73 -2.45
N ASP A 62 17.44 5.45 -1.36
CA ASP A 62 16.69 5.23 -0.12
C ASP A 62 16.01 6.53 0.31
N GLY A 63 14.78 6.73 -0.14
CA GLY A 63 14.00 7.94 0.06
C GLY A 63 13.28 7.96 1.41
N SER A 64 12.87 9.15 1.83
CA SER A 64 12.15 9.39 3.08
C SER A 64 10.81 8.66 3.13
N GLN A 65 10.48 8.11 4.30
CA GLN A 65 9.18 7.47 4.54
C GLN A 65 8.11 8.49 4.92
N ILE A 66 8.51 9.59 5.56
CA ILE A 66 7.64 10.72 5.90
C ILE A 66 7.89 11.82 4.86
N MET A 67 6.84 12.29 4.23
CA MET A 67 6.93 13.27 3.16
C MET A 67 5.90 14.40 3.39
N SER A 68 6.21 15.58 2.87
CA SER A 68 5.35 16.74 2.97
C SER A 68 4.01 16.54 2.26
N LYS A 69 2.98 17.18 2.74
CA LYS A 69 1.62 17.19 2.17
C LYS A 69 1.61 17.51 0.67
N SER A 70 2.42 18.47 0.25
CA SER A 70 2.49 18.94 -1.14
C SER A 70 2.87 17.85 -2.15
N VAL A 71 3.68 16.87 -1.75
CA VAL A 71 4.03 15.71 -2.59
C VAL A 71 2.77 14.89 -2.92
N PHE A 72 1.92 14.66 -1.93
CA PHE A 72 0.72 13.84 -2.08
C PHE A 72 -0.48 14.62 -2.64
N GLU A 73 -0.47 15.94 -2.55
CA GLU A 73 -1.37 16.80 -3.33
C GLU A 73 -1.02 16.75 -4.81
N ALA A 74 0.26 16.91 -5.14
CA ALA A 74 0.75 16.88 -6.53
C ALA A 74 0.55 15.52 -7.20
N SER A 75 0.73 14.42 -6.48
CA SER A 75 0.51 13.06 -6.98
C SER A 75 -0.96 12.61 -6.95
N GLY A 76 -1.86 13.44 -6.39
CA GLY A 76 -3.30 13.15 -6.31
C GLY A 76 -3.71 12.17 -5.21
N HIS A 77 -2.79 11.66 -4.39
CA HIS A 77 -3.10 10.68 -3.34
C HIS A 77 -4.05 11.23 -2.27
N LEU A 78 -3.94 12.50 -1.91
CA LEU A 78 -4.84 13.07 -0.90
C LEU A 78 -6.29 13.16 -1.37
N GLY A 79 -6.52 13.30 -2.67
CA GLY A 79 -7.87 13.37 -3.23
C GLY A 79 -8.48 12.03 -3.61
N ASN A 80 -7.65 11.10 -4.10
CA ASN A 80 -8.13 9.90 -4.80
C ASN A 80 -7.77 8.58 -4.14
N PHE A 81 -6.79 8.55 -3.23
CA PHE A 81 -6.39 7.33 -2.54
C PHE A 81 -7.33 7.04 -1.37
N ALA A 82 -8.58 6.73 -1.69
CA ALA A 82 -9.64 6.56 -0.71
C ALA A 82 -10.60 5.44 -1.11
N ASP A 83 -10.98 4.63 -0.11
CA ASP A 83 -11.97 3.58 -0.25
C ASP A 83 -13.36 4.09 0.17
N PRO A 84 -14.45 3.63 -0.49
CA PRO A 84 -15.81 3.82 0.00
C PRO A 84 -16.04 2.93 1.23
N ILE A 85 -16.38 3.53 2.37
CA ILE A 85 -16.64 2.81 3.61
C ILE A 85 -18.06 3.03 4.11
N VAL A 86 -18.59 2.00 4.75
CA VAL A 86 -19.88 2.05 5.44
C VAL A 86 -19.74 1.50 6.85
N LYS A 87 -20.37 2.14 7.84
CA LYS A 87 -20.33 1.76 9.25
C LYS A 87 -21.68 1.24 9.71
N CYS A 88 -21.68 0.16 10.47
CA CYS A 88 -22.90 -0.33 11.12
C CYS A 88 -23.31 0.58 12.27
N LYS A 89 -24.57 1.01 12.31
CA LYS A 89 -25.14 1.84 13.40
C LYS A 89 -25.15 1.10 14.75
N LYS A 90 -25.38 -0.23 14.72
CA LYS A 90 -25.52 -1.06 15.92
C LYS A 90 -24.17 -1.51 16.49
N CYS A 91 -23.38 -2.29 15.75
CA CYS A 91 -22.13 -2.89 16.24
C CYS A 91 -20.87 -2.06 15.95
N LYS A 92 -21.01 -0.90 15.27
CA LYS A 92 -19.94 0.01 14.90
C LYS A 92 -18.85 -0.59 13.99
N SER A 93 -19.04 -1.81 13.48
CA SER A 93 -18.13 -2.41 12.51
C SER A 93 -18.11 -1.60 11.22
N THR A 94 -16.92 -1.42 10.64
CA THR A 94 -16.71 -0.71 9.38
C THR A 94 -16.40 -1.72 8.28
N PHE A 95 -16.96 -1.51 7.10
CA PHE A 95 -16.79 -2.34 5.91
C PHE A 95 -16.42 -1.47 4.72
N ARG A 96 -15.74 -2.04 3.74
CA ARG A 96 -15.69 -1.46 2.40
C ARG A 96 -17.07 -1.64 1.76
N ALA A 97 -17.64 -0.55 1.28
CA ALA A 97 -19.01 -0.57 0.74
C ALA A 97 -19.10 -1.41 -0.54
N ASP A 98 -18.11 -1.27 -1.44
CA ASP A 98 -18.00 -2.04 -2.68
C ASP A 98 -17.96 -3.56 -2.41
N LYS A 99 -17.14 -3.99 -1.44
CA LYS A 99 -17.03 -5.41 -1.08
C LYS A 99 -18.27 -5.94 -0.39
N LEU A 100 -18.85 -5.16 0.53
CA LEU A 100 -20.08 -5.57 1.21
C LEU A 100 -21.24 -5.75 0.23
N ILE A 101 -21.36 -4.87 -0.76
CA ILE A 101 -22.37 -4.96 -1.82
C ILE A 101 -22.13 -6.19 -2.69
N ALA A 102 -20.89 -6.37 -3.18
CA ALA A 102 -20.54 -7.52 -4.02
C ALA A 102 -20.80 -8.86 -3.30
N ASP A 103 -20.39 -8.97 -2.05
CA ASP A 103 -20.56 -10.19 -1.24
C ASP A 103 -22.03 -10.52 -0.93
N THR A 104 -22.92 -9.51 -0.94
CA THR A 104 -24.32 -9.65 -0.51
C THR A 104 -25.31 -9.71 -1.67
N SER A 105 -25.02 -9.03 -2.78
CA SER A 105 -25.98 -8.85 -3.88
C SER A 105 -25.48 -9.25 -5.25
N GLU A 106 -24.25 -9.75 -5.37
CA GLU A 106 -23.57 -10.08 -6.64
C GLU A 106 -23.47 -8.88 -7.62
N ILE A 107 -23.61 -7.66 -7.11
CA ILE A 107 -23.48 -6.42 -7.88
C ILE A 107 -22.07 -5.87 -7.66
N GLU A 108 -21.34 -5.61 -8.73
CA GLU A 108 -20.05 -4.94 -8.68
C GLU A 108 -20.20 -3.45 -8.98
N ILE A 109 -19.77 -2.60 -8.06
CA ILE A 109 -19.71 -1.15 -8.24
C ILE A 109 -18.22 -0.76 -8.21
N PRO A 110 -17.75 0.01 -9.22
CA PRO A 110 -16.36 0.50 -9.23
C PRO A 110 -16.07 1.37 -7.99
N GLU A 111 -14.87 1.22 -7.41
CA GLU A 111 -14.43 2.03 -6.24
C GLU A 111 -14.50 3.55 -6.51
N SER A 112 -14.40 3.95 -7.77
CA SER A 112 -14.46 5.35 -8.22
C SER A 112 -15.88 5.91 -8.39
N ALA A 113 -16.92 5.08 -8.22
CA ALA A 113 -18.32 5.51 -8.37
C ALA A 113 -18.71 6.58 -7.34
N ASP A 114 -19.81 7.30 -7.62
CA ASP A 114 -20.34 8.28 -6.67
C ASP A 114 -20.84 7.59 -5.41
N LEU A 115 -20.57 8.18 -4.23
CA LEU A 115 -21.00 7.64 -2.95
C LEU A 115 -22.51 7.41 -2.87
N LYS A 116 -23.28 8.25 -3.55
CA LYS A 116 -24.76 8.12 -3.64
C LYS A 116 -25.21 6.84 -4.34
N GLU A 117 -24.42 6.35 -5.29
CA GLU A 117 -24.72 5.09 -5.98
C GLU A 117 -24.59 3.90 -5.01
N PHE A 118 -23.56 3.89 -4.18
CA PHE A 118 -23.43 2.88 -3.12
C PHE A 118 -24.60 2.94 -2.15
N ASP A 119 -24.98 4.14 -1.67
CA ASP A 119 -26.11 4.34 -0.75
C ASP A 119 -27.44 3.90 -1.39
N GLN A 120 -27.63 4.15 -2.67
CA GLN A 120 -28.82 3.74 -3.41
C GLN A 120 -28.91 2.21 -3.46
N VAL A 121 -27.84 1.51 -3.86
CA VAL A 121 -27.83 0.05 -3.95
C VAL A 121 -28.01 -0.59 -2.58
N ILE A 122 -27.37 -0.06 -1.52
CA ILE A 122 -27.56 -0.54 -0.15
C ILE A 122 -29.04 -0.48 0.27
N ARG A 123 -29.75 0.62 -0.06
CA ARG A 123 -31.18 0.78 0.23
C ARG A 123 -32.06 -0.12 -0.62
N GLU A 124 -31.86 -0.14 -1.93
CA GLU A 124 -32.67 -0.93 -2.87
C GLU A 124 -32.59 -2.44 -2.62
N LYS A 125 -31.40 -2.92 -2.26
CA LYS A 125 -31.17 -4.34 -1.94
C LYS A 125 -31.34 -4.67 -0.46
N ALA A 126 -31.76 -3.70 0.37
CA ALA A 126 -31.92 -3.86 1.81
C ALA A 126 -30.69 -4.49 2.48
N ILE A 127 -29.47 -4.09 2.04
CA ILE A 127 -28.21 -4.62 2.57
C ILE A 127 -28.01 -4.17 4.00
N SER A 128 -27.73 -5.11 4.86
CA SER A 128 -27.48 -4.90 6.29
C SER A 128 -26.09 -5.35 6.71
N CYS A 129 -25.72 -5.06 7.95
CA CYS A 129 -24.44 -5.45 8.51
C CYS A 129 -24.25 -6.98 8.51
N SER A 130 -23.21 -7.46 7.85
CA SER A 130 -22.89 -8.91 7.78
C SER A 130 -22.54 -9.55 9.12
N LYS A 131 -22.28 -8.75 10.18
CA LYS A 131 -21.98 -9.26 11.54
C LYS A 131 -23.19 -9.34 12.46
N CYS A 132 -24.13 -8.41 12.37
CA CYS A 132 -25.22 -8.29 13.36
C CYS A 132 -26.57 -7.95 12.74
N ASN A 133 -26.70 -7.94 11.42
CA ASN A 133 -27.89 -7.56 10.67
C ASN A 133 -28.45 -6.17 11.04
N GLY A 134 -27.59 -5.30 11.62
CA GLY A 134 -27.97 -3.92 11.95
C GLY A 134 -27.95 -3.01 10.71
N GLU A 135 -28.67 -1.89 10.82
CA GLU A 135 -28.71 -0.86 9.80
C GLU A 135 -27.32 -0.23 9.57
N LEU A 136 -27.03 0.13 8.33
CA LEU A 136 -25.80 0.78 7.92
C LEU A 136 -25.97 2.31 7.91
N ASP A 137 -24.89 3.03 8.17
CA ASP A 137 -24.80 4.47 7.98
C ASP A 137 -24.66 4.80 6.49
N GLU A 138 -24.60 6.09 6.15
CA GLU A 138 -24.23 6.55 4.81
C GLU A 138 -22.78 6.20 4.47
N VAL A 139 -22.55 5.93 3.19
CA VAL A 139 -21.20 5.63 2.66
C VAL A 139 -20.36 6.90 2.67
N LYS A 140 -19.10 6.76 3.10
CA LYS A 140 -18.13 7.87 3.18
C LYS A 140 -16.81 7.48 2.53
N LYS A 141 -16.10 8.46 2.01
CA LYS A 141 -14.70 8.26 1.59
C LYS A 141 -13.79 8.15 2.82
N PHE A 142 -12.95 7.15 2.82
CA PHE A 142 -11.89 6.97 3.82
C PHE A 142 -10.54 7.02 3.11
N ASN A 143 -9.78 8.09 3.34
CA ASN A 143 -8.44 8.20 2.78
C ASN A 143 -7.50 7.22 3.49
N MET A 144 -6.79 6.39 2.71
CA MET A 144 -5.88 5.36 3.23
C MET A 144 -4.50 5.87 3.58
N MET A 145 -4.23 7.18 3.45
CA MET A 145 -2.98 7.78 3.87
C MET A 145 -2.86 7.81 5.40
N PHE A 146 -1.68 7.44 5.93
CA PHE A 146 -1.36 7.73 7.32
C PHE A 146 -0.87 9.17 7.46
N LYS A 147 -1.69 9.99 8.10
CA LYS A 147 -1.33 11.36 8.47
C LYS A 147 -0.46 11.35 9.72
N VAL A 148 0.59 12.16 9.73
CA VAL A 148 1.47 12.38 10.87
C VAL A 148 1.66 13.88 11.11
N TRP A 149 2.04 14.24 12.34
CA TRP A 149 2.33 15.59 12.75
C TRP A 149 3.80 15.74 13.05
N ILE A 150 4.43 16.79 12.53
CA ILE A 150 5.87 17.03 12.68
C ILE A 150 6.08 18.28 13.51
N GLY A 151 6.95 18.16 14.50
CA GLY A 151 7.38 19.26 15.36
C GLY A 151 6.29 19.81 16.29
N PRO A 152 6.62 20.82 17.10
CA PRO A 152 5.71 21.43 18.05
C PRO A 152 4.59 22.26 17.37
N GLU A 153 4.81 22.68 16.14
CA GLU A 153 3.84 23.45 15.34
C GLU A 153 2.82 22.55 14.63
N GLU A 154 2.90 21.24 14.86
CA GLU A 154 1.98 20.24 14.28
C GLU A 154 1.87 20.35 12.75
N GLU A 155 3.00 20.46 12.06
CA GLU A 155 3.03 20.51 10.60
C GLU A 155 2.53 19.18 10.02
N GLU A 156 1.60 19.27 9.06
CA GLU A 156 0.97 18.12 8.44
C GLU A 156 1.90 17.43 7.45
N ALA A 157 2.14 16.14 7.69
CA ALA A 157 2.89 15.28 6.80
C ALA A 157 2.22 13.91 6.70
N TYR A 158 2.73 13.04 5.84
CA TYR A 158 2.16 11.72 5.61
C TYR A 158 3.25 10.66 5.47
N LEU A 159 2.94 9.45 5.93
CA LEU A 159 3.71 8.26 5.57
C LEU A 159 3.41 7.90 4.10
N ARG A 160 4.46 7.59 3.34
CA ARG A 160 4.32 7.26 1.91
C ARG A 160 3.51 5.98 1.71
N PRO A 161 2.50 5.96 0.81
CA PRO A 161 1.71 4.77 0.50
C PRO A 161 2.42 3.82 -0.47
N GLU A 162 3.46 4.30 -1.14
CA GLU A 162 4.32 3.60 -2.10
C GLU A 162 5.70 4.26 -2.16
N THR A 163 6.66 3.59 -2.79
CA THR A 163 8.05 4.08 -2.81
C THR A 163 8.36 5.00 -3.99
N CYS A 164 7.51 5.04 -5.02
CA CYS A 164 7.79 5.77 -6.27
C CYS A 164 7.88 7.30 -6.10
N GLN A 165 7.18 7.92 -5.12
CA GLN A 165 7.20 9.37 -4.95
C GLN A 165 8.61 9.93 -4.79
N SER A 166 9.46 9.28 -3.99
CA SER A 166 10.85 9.72 -3.83
C SER A 166 11.61 9.62 -5.15
N ILE A 167 11.35 8.59 -5.95
CA ILE A 167 11.98 8.43 -7.25
C ILE A 167 11.66 9.61 -8.16
N PHE A 168 10.38 10.01 -8.24
CA PHE A 168 9.95 11.15 -9.07
C PHE A 168 10.46 12.50 -8.53
N VAL A 169 10.36 12.71 -7.23
CA VAL A 169 10.79 13.96 -6.58
C VAL A 169 12.29 14.18 -6.72
N ASP A 170 13.08 13.12 -6.57
CA ASP A 170 14.55 13.19 -6.61
C ASP A 170 15.13 13.06 -8.02
N PHE A 171 14.34 12.68 -9.02
CA PHE A 171 14.81 12.48 -10.40
C PHE A 171 15.64 13.66 -10.95
N PRO A 172 15.20 14.93 -10.87
CA PRO A 172 15.97 16.04 -11.44
C PRO A 172 17.35 16.20 -10.80
N ARG A 173 17.45 15.96 -9.48
CA ARG A 173 18.72 15.99 -8.74
C ARG A 173 19.62 14.83 -9.17
N LEU A 174 19.08 13.61 -9.17
CA LEU A 174 19.83 12.40 -9.57
C LEU A 174 20.33 12.50 -11.00
N PHE A 175 19.46 12.92 -11.93
CA PHE A 175 19.82 13.09 -13.33
C PHE A 175 21.00 14.05 -13.52
N LYS A 176 21.02 15.16 -12.78
CA LYS A 176 22.10 16.14 -12.80
C LYS A 176 23.36 15.62 -12.14
N THR A 177 23.28 15.09 -10.91
CA THR A 177 24.45 14.73 -10.10
C THR A 177 25.15 13.47 -10.62
N MET A 178 24.37 12.52 -11.13
CA MET A 178 24.86 11.27 -11.71
C MET A 178 25.22 11.40 -13.20
N ARG A 179 25.09 12.62 -13.78
CA ARG A 179 25.29 12.87 -15.23
C ARG A 179 24.48 11.87 -16.08
N GLY A 180 23.21 11.69 -15.69
CA GLY A 180 22.32 10.70 -16.27
C GLY A 180 22.10 10.88 -17.77
N LYS A 181 21.88 9.77 -18.46
CA LYS A 181 21.45 9.72 -19.86
C LYS A 181 20.20 8.85 -19.94
N LEU A 182 19.20 9.32 -20.67
CA LEU A 182 17.99 8.54 -20.92
C LEU A 182 18.26 7.40 -21.90
N PRO A 183 17.62 6.25 -21.73
CA PRO A 183 16.78 5.87 -20.61
C PRO A 183 17.60 5.58 -19.34
N ILE A 184 17.04 5.90 -18.17
CA ILE A 184 17.67 5.66 -16.85
C ILE A 184 16.65 5.01 -15.91
N GLY A 185 17.03 3.89 -15.30
CA GLY A 185 16.25 3.23 -14.26
C GLY A 185 16.66 3.71 -12.87
N ILE A 186 15.69 3.98 -12.03
CA ILE A 186 15.88 4.30 -10.62
C ILE A 186 15.06 3.32 -9.79
N ALA A 187 15.74 2.66 -8.86
CA ALA A 187 15.17 1.64 -7.99
C ALA A 187 15.09 2.12 -6.55
N GLN A 188 14.13 1.62 -5.82
CA GLN A 188 14.01 1.83 -4.39
C GLN A 188 13.41 0.60 -3.71
N VAL A 189 13.96 0.24 -2.54
CA VAL A 189 13.38 -0.74 -1.63
C VAL A 189 13.11 -0.04 -0.31
N GLY A 190 11.90 -0.22 0.24
CA GLY A 190 11.59 0.40 1.53
C GLY A 190 10.21 0.07 2.04
N LYS A 191 9.90 0.56 3.21
CA LYS A 191 8.57 0.45 3.79
C LYS A 191 7.60 1.45 3.16
N SER A 192 6.36 0.97 2.99
CA SER A 192 5.20 1.75 2.57
C SER A 192 4.04 1.49 3.52
N PHE A 193 3.08 2.40 3.55
CA PHE A 193 2.06 2.45 4.60
C PHE A 193 0.69 2.74 3.99
N ARG A 194 -0.28 1.86 4.25
CA ARG A 194 -1.66 2.05 3.81
C ARG A 194 -2.61 1.76 4.96
N ASN A 195 -3.40 2.73 5.37
CA ASN A 195 -4.34 2.60 6.48
C ASN A 195 -5.53 1.72 6.10
N GLU A 196 -5.26 0.44 5.88
CA GLU A 196 -6.23 -0.57 5.47
C GLU A 196 -7.40 -0.68 6.47
N ILE A 197 -8.63 -0.74 5.97
CA ILE A 197 -9.85 -0.79 6.78
C ILE A 197 -9.97 -2.13 7.49
N ALA A 198 -9.68 -3.22 6.78
CA ALA A 198 -9.80 -4.58 7.28
C ALA A 198 -8.58 -5.42 6.87
N PRO A 199 -7.40 -5.19 7.50
CA PRO A 199 -6.23 -6.00 7.25
C PRO A 199 -6.50 -7.43 7.71
N ARG A 200 -6.38 -8.38 6.79
CA ARG A 200 -6.59 -9.81 7.00
C ARG A 200 -5.53 -10.60 6.26
N GLN A 201 -5.47 -11.91 6.52
CA GLN A 201 -4.56 -12.83 5.84
C GLN A 201 -3.08 -12.50 6.09
N SER A 202 -2.73 -12.11 7.32
CA SER A 202 -1.35 -11.91 7.80
C SER A 202 -0.52 -11.02 6.86
N LEU A 203 0.51 -11.53 6.22
CA LEU A 203 1.42 -10.76 5.36
C LEU A 203 0.83 -10.38 3.99
N LEU A 204 -0.34 -10.88 3.61
CA LEU A 204 -0.94 -10.58 2.30
C LEU A 204 -1.64 -9.21 2.27
N ARG A 205 -2.12 -8.73 3.43
CA ARG A 205 -2.77 -7.42 3.54
C ARG A 205 -2.37 -6.71 4.81
N LEU A 206 -1.41 -5.84 4.67
CA LEU A 206 -0.73 -5.13 5.76
C LEU A 206 -1.02 -3.63 5.72
N ARG A 207 -0.87 -2.98 6.88
CA ARG A 207 -0.83 -1.51 7.00
C ARG A 207 0.58 -0.95 6.84
N GLU A 208 1.59 -1.76 7.14
CA GLU A 208 3.01 -1.47 6.95
C GLU A 208 3.65 -2.65 6.23
N PHE A 209 4.26 -2.44 5.06
CA PHE A 209 4.82 -3.49 4.22
C PHE A 209 6.07 -3.02 3.48
N TYR A 210 6.83 -3.97 2.96
CA TYR A 210 7.96 -3.67 2.09
C TYR A 210 7.52 -3.64 0.63
N GLN A 211 8.07 -2.67 -0.09
CA GLN A 211 7.96 -2.55 -1.54
C GLN A 211 9.36 -2.51 -2.17
N ALA A 212 9.48 -3.07 -3.37
CA ALA A 212 10.65 -2.95 -4.23
C ALA A 212 10.14 -2.45 -5.58
N GLU A 213 10.55 -1.26 -5.97
CA GLU A 213 10.00 -0.53 -7.11
C GLU A 213 11.12 -0.04 -8.02
N ILE A 214 10.87 -0.02 -9.32
CA ILE A 214 11.77 0.51 -10.34
C ILE A 214 10.96 1.40 -11.27
N GLU A 215 11.44 2.63 -11.48
CA GLU A 215 10.91 3.55 -12.47
C GLU A 215 11.94 3.79 -13.57
N VAL A 216 11.51 3.65 -14.81
CA VAL A 216 12.37 3.87 -15.98
C VAL A 216 11.96 5.15 -16.69
N PHE A 217 12.84 6.13 -16.64
CA PHE A 217 12.66 7.40 -17.35
C PHE A 217 13.22 7.29 -18.75
N CYS A 218 12.43 7.57 -19.77
CA CYS A 218 12.81 7.49 -21.17
C CYS A 218 12.40 8.74 -21.95
N ASN A 219 12.97 8.89 -23.14
CA ASN A 219 12.52 9.90 -24.08
C ASN A 219 11.32 9.35 -24.87
N PRO A 220 10.13 9.96 -24.82
CA PRO A 220 8.94 9.46 -25.50
C PRO A 220 9.07 9.38 -27.02
N THR A 221 10.04 10.11 -27.61
CA THR A 221 10.29 10.07 -29.04
C THR A 221 11.34 9.04 -29.46
N LYS A 222 11.92 8.29 -28.51
CA LYS A 222 12.98 7.30 -28.69
C LYS A 222 12.74 6.05 -27.84
N LEU A 223 11.58 5.42 -28.02
CA LEU A 223 11.20 4.25 -27.23
C LEU A 223 12.09 3.03 -27.51
N ASP A 224 12.67 2.92 -28.70
CA ASP A 224 13.63 1.85 -29.06
C ASP A 224 14.85 1.83 -28.14
N ASP A 225 15.20 2.97 -27.52
CA ASP A 225 16.29 3.03 -26.54
C ASP A 225 15.99 2.18 -25.26
N LEU A 226 14.74 1.73 -25.05
CA LEU A 226 14.34 0.86 -23.94
C LEU A 226 14.82 -0.59 -24.10
N GLU A 227 15.19 -1.04 -25.29
CA GLU A 227 15.72 -2.39 -25.55
C GLU A 227 16.97 -2.73 -24.71
N LYS A 228 17.66 -1.71 -24.18
CA LYS A 228 18.77 -1.93 -23.24
C LYS A 228 18.37 -2.53 -21.89
N PHE A 229 17.11 -2.37 -21.48
CA PHE A 229 16.57 -3.04 -20.30
C PHE A 229 16.09 -4.41 -20.75
N SER A 230 16.76 -5.43 -20.25
CA SER A 230 16.47 -6.81 -20.64
C SER A 230 15.03 -7.19 -20.36
N GLU A 231 14.46 -8.03 -21.19
CA GLU A 231 13.20 -8.70 -20.92
C GLU A 231 13.30 -9.47 -19.59
N VAL A 232 12.28 -9.33 -18.77
CA VAL A 232 12.16 -9.98 -17.46
C VAL A 232 11.43 -11.30 -17.62
#